data_b80fa2ad2dbf0d774899bf4826bfa89e
#
_entry.id   b80fa2ad2dbf0d774899bf4826bfa89e
#
_cell.length_a   1.000
_cell.length_b   1.000
_cell.length_c   1.000
_cell.angle_alpha   90.00
_cell.angle_beta   90.00
_cell.angle_gamma   90.00
#
_symmetry.space_group_name_H-M   'P 1'
#
loop_
_entity.id
_entity.type
_entity.pdbx_description
1 polymer ?
#
loop_
_entity_poly.entity_id
_entity_poly.type
_entity_poly.pdbx_seq_one_letter_code
_entity_poly.pdbx_strand_id
1 'polypeptide(L)'
;MTIRDELAVINADFGRALAEQDVDGILAHYADEARMLFHGRPIIRGRAAIEATVRGWLEDGPIILRFETDEVIADGSLVVDIGSNYGPSGRSKYVVVYQRQSDGSLKIAVDAASSDGASPT
;
A
#
# COMPACT_ATOMS: atom_id res chain seq x y z
N MET A 1 -13.48 -17.02 -3.79
CA MET A 1 -12.97 -15.79 -3.15
C MET A 1 -13.22 -14.61 -4.07
N THR A 2 -13.87 -13.59 -3.59
CA THR A 2 -14.06 -12.36 -4.38
C THR A 2 -12.77 -11.53 -4.38
N ILE A 3 -12.71 -10.54 -5.28
CA ILE A 3 -11.57 -9.62 -5.29
C ILE A 3 -11.50 -8.85 -3.96
N ARG A 4 -12.64 -8.46 -3.39
CA ARG A 4 -12.65 -7.80 -2.07
C ARG A 4 -12.07 -8.70 -0.98
N ASP A 5 -12.38 -10.00 -1.01
CA ASP A 5 -11.80 -10.94 -0.06
C ASP A 5 -10.29 -11.05 -0.24
N GLU A 6 -9.83 -11.07 -1.48
CA GLU A 6 -8.42 -11.13 -1.82
C GLU A 6 -7.70 -9.87 -1.30
N LEU A 7 -8.29 -8.69 -1.51
CA LEU A 7 -7.74 -7.43 -1.01
C LEU A 7 -7.72 -7.39 0.52
N ALA A 8 -8.75 -7.94 1.16
CA ALA A 8 -8.79 -7.99 2.63
C ALA A 8 -7.62 -8.80 3.18
N VAL A 9 -7.30 -9.94 2.54
CA VAL A 9 -6.15 -10.77 2.92
C VAL A 9 -4.84 -10.00 2.73
N ILE A 10 -4.69 -9.34 1.59
CA ILE A 10 -3.49 -8.53 1.29
C ILE A 10 -3.33 -7.40 2.31
N ASN A 11 -4.41 -6.67 2.58
CA ASN A 11 -4.38 -5.56 3.52
C ASN A 11 -4.04 -6.02 4.93
N ALA A 12 -4.58 -7.16 5.35
CA ALA A 12 -4.28 -7.73 6.66
C ALA A 12 -2.80 -8.11 6.77
N ASP A 13 -2.24 -8.75 5.74
CA ASP A 13 -0.83 -9.12 5.74
C ASP A 13 0.08 -7.90 5.68
N PHE A 14 -0.28 -6.91 4.89
CA PHE A 14 0.50 -5.66 4.81
C PHE A 14 0.53 -4.96 6.17
N GLY A 15 -0.62 -4.86 6.84
CA GLY A 15 -0.69 -4.29 8.19
C GLY A 15 0.13 -5.08 9.21
N ARG A 16 0.08 -6.40 9.14
CA ARG A 16 0.92 -7.27 9.97
C ARG A 16 2.40 -6.99 9.75
N ALA A 17 2.83 -6.93 8.47
CA ALA A 17 4.22 -6.71 8.14
C ALA A 17 4.73 -5.35 8.62
N LEU A 18 3.90 -4.30 8.54
CA LEU A 18 4.23 -2.99 9.08
C LEU A 18 4.39 -3.05 10.62
N ALA A 19 3.47 -3.74 11.29
CA ALA A 19 3.49 -3.86 12.76
C ALA A 19 4.68 -4.68 13.25
N GLU A 20 5.12 -5.68 12.47
CA GLU A 20 6.24 -6.55 12.82
C GLU A 20 7.58 -6.05 12.28
N GLN A 21 7.59 -4.93 11.58
CA GLN A 21 8.79 -4.38 10.91
C GLN A 21 9.41 -5.40 9.94
N ASP A 22 8.55 -6.15 9.26
CA ASP A 22 8.95 -7.18 8.30
C ASP A 22 9.14 -6.56 6.93
N VAL A 23 10.33 -6.03 6.67
CA VAL A 23 10.64 -5.35 5.41
C VAL A 23 10.41 -6.26 4.21
N ASP A 24 10.89 -7.49 4.27
CA ASP A 24 10.72 -8.44 3.17
C ASP A 24 9.24 -8.76 2.93
N GLY A 25 8.45 -8.88 4.00
CA GLY A 25 7.01 -9.09 3.90
C GLY A 25 6.29 -7.92 3.23
N ILE A 26 6.71 -6.70 3.53
CA ILE A 26 6.15 -5.50 2.87
C ILE A 26 6.53 -5.50 1.39
N LEU A 27 7.82 -5.71 1.09
CA LEU A 27 8.31 -5.68 -0.29
C LEU A 27 7.69 -6.77 -1.16
N ALA A 28 7.32 -7.89 -0.56
CA ALA A 28 6.68 -8.99 -1.29
C ALA A 28 5.35 -8.59 -1.92
N HIS A 29 4.72 -7.52 -1.44
CA HIS A 29 3.47 -7.02 -2.01
C HIS A 29 3.66 -6.13 -3.23
N TYR A 30 4.88 -5.67 -3.50
CA TYR A 30 5.16 -4.74 -4.60
C TYR A 30 5.71 -5.46 -5.82
N ALA A 31 5.24 -5.06 -7.00
CA ALA A 31 5.84 -5.48 -8.25
C ALA A 31 7.24 -4.87 -8.40
N ASP A 32 8.08 -5.47 -9.24
CA ASP A 32 9.47 -5.04 -9.38
C ASP A 32 9.60 -3.58 -9.83
N GLU A 33 8.70 -3.13 -10.70
CA GLU A 33 8.72 -1.76 -11.25
C GLU A 33 7.63 -0.88 -10.64
N ALA A 34 7.23 -1.17 -9.42
CA ALA A 34 6.20 -0.40 -8.74
C ALA A 34 6.61 1.05 -8.54
N ARG A 35 5.61 1.89 -8.34
CA ARG A 35 5.79 3.31 -8.08
C ARG A 35 5.02 3.70 -6.83
N MET A 36 5.60 4.65 -6.08
CA MET A 36 4.93 5.25 -4.93
C MET A 36 4.77 6.74 -5.18
N LEU A 37 3.57 7.24 -4.96
CA LEU A 37 3.22 8.65 -5.12
C LEU A 37 2.63 9.14 -3.81
N PHE A 38 3.46 9.82 -3.02
CA PHE A 38 3.04 10.34 -1.72
C PHE A 38 3.13 11.85 -1.69
N HIS A 39 2.25 12.48 -0.94
CA HIS A 39 2.18 13.92 -0.83
C HIS A 39 3.52 14.54 -0.43
N GLY A 40 3.92 15.58 -1.15
CA GLY A 40 5.11 16.35 -0.82
C GLY A 40 6.44 15.70 -1.18
N ARG A 41 6.41 14.60 -1.96
CA ARG A 41 7.62 13.86 -2.33
C ARG A 41 7.64 13.58 -3.83
N PRO A 42 8.85 13.53 -4.43
CA PRO A 42 8.97 13.06 -5.80
C PRO A 42 8.51 11.61 -5.94
N ILE A 43 8.15 11.21 -7.15
CA ILE A 43 7.75 9.82 -7.42
C ILE A 43 8.92 8.89 -7.09
N ILE A 44 8.63 7.83 -6.34
CA ILE A 44 9.58 6.78 -5.98
C ILE A 44 9.38 5.65 -6.97
N ARG A 45 10.43 5.20 -7.65
CA ARG A 45 10.33 4.21 -8.71
C ARG A 45 11.29 3.06 -8.48
N GLY A 46 10.78 1.84 -8.61
CA GLY A 46 11.57 0.62 -8.63
C GLY A 46 11.89 0.07 -7.25
N ARG A 47 12.29 -1.19 -7.24
CA ARG A 47 12.41 -1.97 -5.99
C ARG A 47 13.44 -1.39 -5.03
N ALA A 48 14.60 -0.95 -5.52
CA ALA A 48 15.66 -0.43 -4.63
C ALA A 48 15.21 0.84 -3.91
N ALA A 49 14.58 1.77 -4.65
CA ALA A 49 14.06 3.01 -4.06
C ALA A 49 12.90 2.74 -3.11
N ILE A 50 12.05 1.78 -3.44
CA ILE A 50 10.94 1.37 -2.58
C ILE A 50 11.47 0.74 -1.30
N GLU A 51 12.47 -0.12 -1.40
CA GLU A 51 13.08 -0.72 -0.20
C GLU A 51 13.65 0.35 0.73
N ALA A 52 14.39 1.31 0.18
CA ALA A 52 14.96 2.40 0.97
C ALA A 52 13.85 3.20 1.66
N THR A 53 12.75 3.45 0.96
CA THR A 53 11.59 4.17 1.51
C THR A 53 10.94 3.39 2.65
N VAL A 54 10.71 2.10 2.45
CA VAL A 54 10.10 1.23 3.47
C VAL A 54 10.98 1.15 4.71
N ARG A 55 12.29 1.00 4.53
CA ARG A 55 13.21 0.98 5.67
C ARG A 55 13.18 2.30 6.44
N GLY A 56 13.06 3.42 5.71
CA GLY A 56 12.90 4.73 6.34
C GLY A 56 11.64 4.84 7.19
N TRP A 57 10.52 4.31 6.69
CA TRP A 57 9.26 4.30 7.46
C TRP A 57 9.41 3.60 8.81
N LEU A 58 10.21 2.54 8.86
CA LEU A 58 10.31 1.67 10.02
C LEU A 58 11.47 2.03 10.97
N GLU A 59 12.23 3.09 10.66
CA GLU A 59 13.37 3.51 11.50
C GLU A 59 12.96 3.82 12.94
N ASP A 60 11.79 4.40 13.12
CA ASP A 60 11.30 4.82 14.44
C ASP A 60 10.45 3.76 15.12
N GLY A 61 10.34 2.58 14.54
CA GLY A 61 9.62 1.46 15.14
C GLY A 61 8.47 0.93 14.30
N PRO A 62 7.64 0.08 14.88
CA PRO A 62 6.49 -0.51 14.17
C PRO A 62 5.48 0.55 13.76
N ILE A 63 4.82 0.30 12.63
CA ILE A 63 3.73 1.14 12.16
C ILE A 63 2.44 0.36 12.30
N ILE A 64 1.47 0.92 12.99
CA ILE A 64 0.16 0.30 13.21
C ILE A 64 -0.86 1.03 12.36
N LEU A 65 -1.30 0.37 11.29
CA LEU A 65 -2.30 0.91 10.38
C LEU A 65 -3.40 -0.12 10.15
N ARG A 66 -4.63 0.37 10.01
CA ARG A 66 -5.76 -0.41 9.56
C ARG A 66 -6.19 0.10 8.20
N PHE A 67 -6.38 -0.80 7.26
CA PHE A 67 -6.79 -0.48 5.89
C PHE A 67 -8.24 -0.86 5.67
N GLU A 68 -8.96 -0.02 4.96
CA GLU A 68 -10.36 -0.26 4.65
C GLU A 68 -10.63 0.10 3.20
N THR A 69 -11.04 -0.91 2.42
CA THR A 69 -11.38 -0.73 1.01
C THR A 69 -12.78 -0.13 0.91
N ASP A 70 -12.90 1.00 0.22
CA ASP A 70 -14.20 1.62 -0.05
C ASP A 70 -14.73 1.18 -1.41
N GLU A 71 -13.88 1.15 -2.43
CA GLU A 71 -14.27 0.92 -3.81
C GLU A 71 -13.26 0.07 -4.53
N VAL A 72 -13.72 -0.84 -5.37
CA VAL A 72 -12.87 -1.69 -6.19
C VAL A 72 -13.25 -1.50 -7.65
N ILE A 73 -12.25 -1.24 -8.49
CA ILE A 73 -12.41 -1.22 -9.94
C ILE A 73 -11.51 -2.31 -10.50
N ALA A 74 -12.07 -3.24 -11.23
CA ALA A 74 -11.29 -4.34 -11.80
C ALA A 74 -11.53 -4.42 -13.31
N ASP A 75 -10.45 -4.50 -14.08
CA ASP A 75 -10.51 -4.62 -15.53
C ASP A 75 -9.29 -5.41 -16.01
N GLY A 76 -9.54 -6.60 -16.56
CA GLY A 76 -8.47 -7.48 -17.00
C GLY A 76 -7.54 -7.86 -15.86
N SER A 77 -6.25 -7.61 -16.03
CA SER A 77 -5.25 -7.93 -15.02
C SER A 77 -5.07 -6.83 -13.97
N LEU A 78 -5.79 -5.71 -14.10
CA LEU A 78 -5.66 -4.59 -13.18
C LEU A 78 -6.78 -4.56 -12.17
N VAL A 79 -6.43 -4.29 -10.93
CA VAL A 79 -7.38 -4.11 -9.83
C VAL A 79 -7.01 -2.81 -9.12
N VAL A 80 -7.98 -1.92 -9.00
CA VAL A 80 -7.80 -0.64 -8.31
C VAL A 80 -8.53 -0.70 -6.98
N ASP A 81 -7.81 -0.48 -5.90
CA ASP A 81 -8.33 -0.42 -4.54
C ASP A 81 -8.32 1.04 -4.08
N ILE A 82 -9.51 1.59 -3.87
CA ILE A 82 -9.67 2.94 -3.36
C ILE A 82 -10.19 2.83 -1.94
N GLY A 83 -9.49 3.43 -1.00
CA GLY A 83 -9.88 3.29 0.39
C GLY A 83 -9.21 4.28 1.32
N SER A 84 -9.25 3.92 2.58
CA SER A 84 -8.69 4.73 3.66
C SER A 84 -7.82 3.86 4.55
N ASN A 85 -6.83 4.47 5.17
CA ASN A 85 -6.14 3.84 6.27
C ASN A 85 -6.21 4.72 7.52
N TYR A 86 -6.12 4.07 8.65
CA TYR A 86 -6.30 4.68 9.97
C TYR A 86 -5.12 4.31 10.84
N GLY A 87 -4.50 5.30 11.44
CA GLY A 87 -3.36 5.11 12.31
C GLY A 87 -3.30 6.17 13.40
N PRO A 88 -2.23 6.17 14.21
CA PRO A 88 -2.08 7.11 15.32
C PRO A 88 -2.11 8.58 14.88
N SER A 89 -1.65 8.85 13.65
CA SER A 89 -1.60 10.22 13.10
C SER A 89 -2.91 10.65 12.47
N GLY A 90 -3.91 9.77 12.41
CA GLY A 90 -5.20 10.07 11.84
C GLY A 90 -5.51 9.23 10.60
N ARG A 91 -6.32 9.79 9.73
CA ARG A 91 -6.83 9.12 8.54
C ARG A 91 -6.09 9.59 7.28
N SER A 92 -5.85 8.64 6.39
CA SER A 92 -5.34 8.91 5.05
C SER A 92 -6.23 8.22 4.04
N LYS A 93 -6.23 8.73 2.82
CA LYS A 93 -6.89 8.08 1.68
C LYS A 93 -5.83 7.52 0.75
N TYR A 94 -6.17 6.46 0.04
CA TYR A 94 -5.24 5.83 -0.88
C TYR A 94 -5.91 5.38 -2.16
N VAL A 95 -5.08 5.28 -3.21
CA VAL A 95 -5.39 4.54 -4.43
C VAL A 95 -4.23 3.59 -4.65
N VAL A 96 -4.51 2.30 -4.66
CA VAL A 96 -3.50 1.29 -4.95
C VAL A 96 -3.93 0.54 -6.20
N VAL A 97 -3.04 0.49 -7.18
CA VAL A 97 -3.26 -0.28 -8.41
C VAL A 97 -2.46 -1.55 -8.31
N TYR A 98 -3.17 -2.67 -8.34
CA TYR A 98 -2.58 -4.01 -8.36
C TYR A 98 -2.58 -4.55 -9.78
N GLN A 99 -1.58 -5.36 -10.07
CA GLN A 99 -1.51 -6.08 -11.33
C GLN A 99 -1.43 -7.57 -11.04
N ARG A 100 -2.28 -8.36 -11.71
CA ARG A 100 -2.27 -9.82 -11.57
C ARG A 100 -1.04 -10.37 -12.28
N GLN A 101 -0.27 -11.15 -11.55
CA GLN A 101 0.95 -11.77 -12.05
C GLN A 101 0.62 -13.13 -12.70
N SER A 102 1.60 -13.69 -13.40
CA SER A 102 1.43 -14.99 -14.05
C SER A 102 1.17 -16.13 -13.06
N ASP A 103 1.61 -15.99 -11.82
CA ASP A 103 1.35 -16.98 -10.75
C ASP A 103 -0.02 -16.81 -10.10
N GLY A 104 -0.81 -15.84 -10.54
CA GLY A 104 -2.15 -15.55 -10.01
C GLY A 104 -2.17 -14.55 -8.87
N SER A 105 -1.01 -14.14 -8.33
CA SER A 105 -0.98 -13.18 -7.24
C SER A 105 -1.20 -11.74 -7.74
N LEU A 106 -1.74 -10.90 -6.86
CA LEU A 106 -1.83 -9.47 -7.11
C LEU A 106 -0.61 -8.78 -6.48
N LYS A 107 0.07 -7.95 -7.26
CA LYS A 107 1.20 -7.14 -6.77
C LYS A 107 0.92 -5.67 -7.03
N ILE A 108 1.38 -4.83 -6.13
CA ILE A 108 1.18 -3.38 -6.23
C ILE A 108 2.05 -2.84 -7.36
N ALA A 109 1.40 -2.22 -8.34
CA ALA A 109 2.06 -1.51 -9.44
C ALA A 109 2.17 -0.02 -9.14
N VAL A 110 1.15 0.56 -8.49
CA VAL A 110 1.15 1.97 -8.08
C VAL A 110 0.56 2.06 -6.69
N ASP A 111 1.25 2.74 -5.80
CA ASP A 111 0.81 3.01 -4.44
C ASP A 111 0.78 4.52 -4.24
N ALA A 112 -0.41 5.07 -4.11
CA ALA A 112 -0.61 6.50 -3.92
C ALA A 112 -1.44 6.73 -2.66
N ALA A 113 -0.94 7.57 -1.78
CA ALA A 113 -1.63 7.89 -0.54
C ALA A 113 -1.39 9.34 -0.14
N SER A 114 -2.36 9.92 0.53
CA SER A 114 -2.21 11.25 1.10
C SER A 114 -3.04 11.35 2.36
N SER A 115 -2.48 12.04 3.35
CA SER A 115 -3.19 12.36 4.59
C SER A 115 -4.43 13.18 4.26
N ASP A 116 -5.52 12.95 4.99
CA ASP A 116 -6.68 13.85 4.92
C ASP A 116 -6.33 15.21 5.50
N GLY A 117 -5.17 15.26 6.12
CA GLY A 117 -4.60 16.48 6.62
C GLY A 117 -5.20 16.93 7.93
N ALA A 118 -4.45 17.75 8.63
CA ALA A 118 -5.06 18.62 9.60
C ALA A 118 -5.92 19.61 8.83
N SER A 119 -7.00 20.03 9.44
CA SER A 119 -7.80 21.08 8.85
C SER A 119 -6.91 22.25 8.47
N PRO A 120 -7.08 22.84 7.29
CA PRO A 120 -6.24 23.93 6.84
C PRO A 120 -6.47 25.25 7.56
N THR A 121 -7.29 25.26 8.55
CA THR A 121 -7.49 26.47 9.32
C THR A 121 -6.30 26.83 10.14
#